data_4952aa70016057e978e361b6ecfb20d5
#
_entry.id   4952aa70016057e978e361b6ecfb20d5
#
_cell.length_a   1.000
_cell.length_b   1.000
_cell.length_c   1.000
_cell.angle_alpha   90.00
_cell.angle_beta   90.00
_cell.angle_gamma   90.00
#
_symmetry.space_group_name_H-M   'P 1'
#
loop_
_entity.id
_entity.type
_entity.pdbx_description
1 polymer ?
#
loop_
_entity_poly.entity_id
_entity_poly.type
_entity_poly.pdbx_seq_one_letter_code
_entity_poly.pdbx_strand_id
1 'polypeptide(L)'
;DDAPTRRGRASVHFAFGESLAVLAGDALIVLAFQTLGAAATKSPLRLPMLLRTIGRATGMPHGIVAGQAWECEPRVSLADYQRAKTGSLFAAATIAGAQAAGADSAPWRALGEWLGEAYQVADDIRDVASDPLSLGKPTGQDVALCRPSAARELGLEGAIHHFDRLVAAAIEAIPPCPGAVQMRALVRFEAERLVPKAMAEEVVRVAA
;
A
#
# COMPACT_ATOMS: atom_id res chain seq x y z
N ASP A 1 8.77 12.01 -3.34
CA ASP A 1 9.54 11.75 -4.57
C ASP A 1 9.70 13.01 -5.42
N ASP A 2 8.91 14.07 -5.17
CA ASP A 2 8.87 15.32 -5.97
C ASP A 2 8.85 15.06 -7.49
N ALA A 3 8.20 13.97 -7.90
CA ALA A 3 8.20 13.53 -9.28
C ALA A 3 7.32 14.43 -10.15
N PRO A 4 7.82 14.93 -11.29
CA PRO A 4 7.05 15.80 -12.19
C PRO A 4 5.87 15.08 -12.82
N THR A 5 5.94 13.76 -12.93
CA THR A 5 4.88 12.93 -13.52
C THR A 5 4.53 11.75 -12.61
N ARG A 6 3.26 11.33 -12.65
CA ARG A 6 2.74 10.13 -12.01
C ARG A 6 1.74 9.44 -12.93
N ARG A 7 1.97 8.13 -13.22
CA ARG A 7 1.12 7.35 -14.12
C ARG A 7 0.92 8.01 -15.49
N GLY A 8 1.99 8.57 -16.06
CA GLY A 8 1.97 9.22 -17.36
C GLY A 8 1.30 10.61 -17.41
N ARG A 9 0.94 11.18 -16.25
CA ARG A 9 0.34 12.53 -16.15
C ARG A 9 1.22 13.42 -15.27
N ALA A 10 1.18 14.73 -15.52
CA ALA A 10 1.81 15.71 -14.65
C ALA A 10 1.24 15.58 -13.22
N SER A 11 2.13 15.59 -12.22
CA SER A 11 1.72 15.65 -10.82
C SER A 11 1.06 16.97 -10.50
N VAL A 12 0.23 17.03 -9.44
CA VAL A 12 -0.53 18.24 -9.12
C VAL A 12 0.38 19.40 -8.77
N HIS A 13 1.46 19.17 -8.00
CA HIS A 13 2.42 20.21 -7.65
C HIS A 13 3.15 20.75 -8.88
N PHE A 14 3.48 19.91 -9.84
CA PHE A 14 4.13 20.33 -11.08
C PHE A 14 3.20 21.12 -12.01
N ALA A 15 1.93 20.68 -12.12
CA ALA A 15 0.95 21.30 -13.01
C ALA A 15 0.32 22.58 -12.43
N PHE A 16 0.13 22.65 -11.11
CA PHE A 16 -0.69 23.68 -10.45
C PHE A 16 -0.01 24.33 -9.24
N GLY A 17 1.21 23.92 -8.89
CA GLY A 17 1.95 24.41 -7.75
C GLY A 17 1.67 23.66 -6.43
N GLU A 18 2.61 23.78 -5.49
CA GLU A 18 2.60 23.05 -4.21
C GLU A 18 1.37 23.38 -3.34
N SER A 19 0.97 24.66 -3.28
CA SER A 19 -0.18 25.07 -2.47
C SER A 19 -1.46 24.36 -2.89
N LEU A 20 -1.74 24.25 -4.19
CA LEU A 20 -2.89 23.54 -4.69
C LEU A 20 -2.76 22.02 -4.52
N ALA A 21 -1.53 21.48 -4.57
CA ALA A 21 -1.31 20.05 -4.33
C ALA A 21 -1.64 19.67 -2.87
N VAL A 22 -1.25 20.48 -1.90
CA VAL A 22 -1.60 20.29 -0.48
C VAL A 22 -3.11 20.35 -0.30
N LEU A 23 -3.75 21.43 -0.79
CA LEU A 23 -5.21 21.58 -0.69
C LEU A 23 -5.97 20.44 -1.37
N ALA A 24 -5.48 19.93 -2.50
CA ALA A 24 -6.08 18.78 -3.15
C ALA A 24 -5.98 17.51 -2.29
N GLY A 25 -4.86 17.29 -1.61
CA GLY A 25 -4.68 16.21 -0.63
C GLY A 25 -5.67 16.32 0.52
N ASP A 26 -5.80 17.50 1.11
CA ASP A 26 -6.74 17.78 2.20
C ASP A 26 -8.19 17.54 1.75
N ALA A 27 -8.55 18.02 0.56
CA ALA A 27 -9.88 17.82 -0.01
C ALA A 27 -10.21 16.33 -0.22
N LEU A 28 -9.23 15.52 -0.65
CA LEU A 28 -9.42 14.08 -0.81
C LEU A 28 -9.66 13.37 0.52
N ILE A 29 -8.98 13.76 1.58
CA ILE A 29 -9.22 13.23 2.93
C ILE A 29 -10.64 13.59 3.40
N VAL A 30 -11.03 14.86 3.25
CA VAL A 30 -12.40 15.31 3.60
C VAL A 30 -13.45 14.55 2.79
N LEU A 31 -13.23 14.36 1.49
CA LEU A 31 -14.12 13.61 0.60
C LEU A 31 -14.28 12.14 1.05
N ALA A 32 -13.24 11.51 1.56
CA ALA A 32 -13.33 10.15 2.11
C ALA A 32 -14.32 10.10 3.30
N PHE A 33 -14.24 11.05 4.23
CA PHE A 33 -15.18 11.14 5.35
C PHE A 33 -16.60 11.52 4.92
N GLN A 34 -16.76 12.40 3.94
CA GLN A 34 -18.07 12.72 3.36
C GLN A 34 -18.72 11.49 2.72
N THR A 35 -17.92 10.67 2.02
CA THR A 35 -18.39 9.42 1.40
C THR A 35 -18.88 8.43 2.45
N LEU A 36 -18.16 8.29 3.56
CA LEU A 36 -18.59 7.45 4.69
C LEU A 36 -19.89 7.99 5.30
N GLY A 37 -19.99 9.31 5.50
CA GLY A 37 -21.20 9.96 6.02
C GLY A 37 -22.42 9.75 5.12
N ALA A 38 -22.26 9.88 3.81
CA ALA A 38 -23.33 9.63 2.84
C ALA A 38 -23.78 8.16 2.83
N ALA A 39 -22.84 7.21 2.96
CA ALA A 39 -23.16 5.79 3.04
C ALA A 39 -23.86 5.39 4.36
N ALA A 40 -23.70 6.17 5.43
CA ALA A 40 -24.31 5.93 6.73
C ALA A 40 -25.85 5.96 6.72
N THR A 41 -26.47 6.62 5.74
CA THR A 41 -27.93 6.62 5.57
C THR A 41 -28.51 5.21 5.43
N LYS A 42 -27.72 4.26 4.90
CA LYS A 42 -28.11 2.84 4.73
C LYS A 42 -27.80 1.97 5.97
N SER A 43 -26.82 2.34 6.78
CA SER A 43 -26.37 1.55 7.91
C SER A 43 -25.73 2.45 8.99
N PRO A 44 -26.51 3.30 9.69
CA PRO A 44 -25.96 4.30 10.58
C PRO A 44 -25.18 3.73 11.76
N LEU A 45 -25.52 2.53 12.23
CA LEU A 45 -24.82 1.87 13.34
C LEU A 45 -23.38 1.44 13.00
N ARG A 46 -23.03 1.34 11.71
CA ARG A 46 -21.68 0.98 11.28
C ARG A 46 -20.74 2.18 11.16
N LEU A 47 -21.30 3.38 11.01
CA LEU A 47 -20.54 4.61 10.79
C LEU A 47 -19.46 4.87 11.83
N PRO A 48 -19.71 4.78 13.16
CA PRO A 48 -18.69 5.07 14.16
C PRO A 48 -17.44 4.18 14.05
N MET A 49 -17.63 2.90 13.72
CA MET A 49 -16.51 1.96 13.53
C MET A 49 -15.72 2.29 12.28
N LEU A 50 -16.39 2.57 11.16
CA LEU A 50 -15.77 2.94 9.90
C LEU A 50 -14.96 4.24 10.02
N LEU A 51 -15.55 5.28 10.64
CA LEU A 51 -14.85 6.54 10.89
C LEU A 51 -13.59 6.34 11.73
N ARG A 52 -13.67 5.54 12.80
CA ARG A 52 -12.53 5.22 13.63
C ARG A 52 -11.45 4.45 12.87
N THR A 53 -11.83 3.48 12.06
CA THR A 53 -10.89 2.66 11.27
C THR A 53 -10.15 3.52 10.25
N ILE A 54 -10.87 4.31 9.46
CA ILE A 54 -10.27 5.18 8.44
C ILE A 54 -9.46 6.32 9.09
N GLY A 55 -10.00 6.96 10.14
CA GLY A 55 -9.31 8.03 10.85
C GLY A 55 -7.97 7.58 11.47
N ARG A 56 -7.91 6.37 12.03
CA ARG A 56 -6.66 5.81 12.57
C ARG A 56 -5.66 5.45 11.49
N ALA A 57 -6.12 4.98 10.34
CA ALA A 57 -5.24 4.60 9.23
C ALA A 57 -4.71 5.81 8.43
N THR A 58 -5.43 6.94 8.47
CA THR A 58 -4.98 8.16 7.80
C THR A 58 -4.21 9.10 8.71
N GLY A 59 -4.60 9.21 9.98
CA GLY A 59 -4.09 10.21 10.92
C GLY A 59 -2.85 9.81 11.72
N MET A 60 -2.65 10.52 12.82
CA MET A 60 -1.60 10.26 13.81
C MET A 60 -2.11 9.32 14.91
N PRO A 61 -1.26 8.58 15.63
CA PRO A 61 0.19 8.45 15.46
C PRO A 61 0.62 7.27 14.57
N HIS A 62 -0.29 6.51 13.97
CA HIS A 62 0.02 5.23 13.30
C HIS A 62 -0.50 5.12 11.86
N GLY A 63 -1.11 6.18 11.32
CA GLY A 63 -1.63 6.21 9.96
C GLY A 63 -0.63 6.76 8.94
N ILE A 64 -1.08 6.90 7.69
CA ILE A 64 -0.23 7.35 6.58
C ILE A 64 0.39 8.73 6.82
N VAL A 65 -0.33 9.65 7.48
CA VAL A 65 0.20 10.99 7.83
C VAL A 65 1.39 10.86 8.78
N ALA A 66 1.32 9.98 9.77
CA ALA A 66 2.45 9.69 10.66
C ALA A 66 3.63 9.07 9.89
N GLY A 67 3.35 8.07 9.06
CA GLY A 67 4.37 7.43 8.23
C GLY A 67 5.06 8.42 7.31
N GLN A 68 4.32 9.35 6.73
CA GLN A 68 4.88 10.40 5.88
C GLN A 68 5.72 11.42 6.68
N ALA A 69 5.25 11.81 7.88
CA ALA A 69 6.00 12.71 8.75
C ALA A 69 7.33 12.10 9.24
N TRP A 70 7.38 10.79 9.42
CA TRP A 70 8.61 10.08 9.82
C TRP A 70 9.73 10.14 8.77
N GLU A 71 9.44 10.46 7.51
CA GLU A 71 10.49 10.74 6.52
C GLU A 71 11.36 11.96 6.89
N CYS A 72 10.83 12.85 7.74
CA CYS A 72 11.56 14.02 8.24
C CYS A 72 12.35 13.74 9.52
N GLU A 73 12.23 12.54 10.11
CA GLU A 73 12.91 12.18 11.35
C GLU A 73 14.28 11.55 11.07
N PRO A 74 15.33 11.92 11.82
CA PRO A 74 16.69 11.44 11.58
C PRO A 74 16.89 9.96 11.89
N ARG A 75 16.00 9.35 12.65
CA ARG A 75 16.05 7.93 13.04
C ARG A 75 14.64 7.37 13.15
N VAL A 76 14.30 6.44 12.27
CA VAL A 76 13.02 5.74 12.26
C VAL A 76 13.26 4.25 12.09
N SER A 77 12.50 3.43 12.80
CA SER A 77 12.41 2.00 12.51
C SER A 77 11.77 1.81 11.13
N LEU A 78 12.46 1.14 10.22
CA LEU A 78 11.95 0.84 8.88
C LEU A 78 10.59 0.12 8.95
N ALA A 79 10.49 -0.89 9.81
CA ALA A 79 9.26 -1.67 9.96
C ALA A 79 8.08 -0.81 10.42
N ASP A 80 8.31 0.13 11.36
CA ASP A 80 7.24 1.03 11.83
C ASP A 80 6.86 2.05 10.76
N TYR A 81 7.85 2.58 10.04
CA TYR A 81 7.62 3.48 8.90
C TYR A 81 6.78 2.83 7.81
N GLN A 82 7.17 1.64 7.33
CA GLN A 82 6.44 0.92 6.29
C GLN A 82 5.04 0.52 6.75
N ARG A 83 4.89 0.10 8.00
CA ARG A 83 3.60 -0.23 8.59
C ARG A 83 2.68 0.99 8.65
N ALA A 84 3.17 2.14 9.06
CA ALA A 84 2.37 3.37 9.12
C ALA A 84 2.08 3.93 7.72
N LYS A 85 3.08 4.05 6.86
CA LYS A 85 2.94 4.68 5.54
C LYS A 85 2.09 3.85 4.58
N THR A 86 2.23 2.54 4.59
CA THR A 86 1.57 1.65 3.61
C THR A 86 0.63 0.65 4.29
N GLY A 87 1.13 -0.11 5.26
CA GLY A 87 0.39 -1.19 5.92
C GLY A 87 -0.91 -0.74 6.57
N SER A 88 -0.95 0.47 7.14
CA SER A 88 -2.12 1.02 7.81
C SER A 88 -3.36 1.11 6.91
N LEU A 89 -3.17 1.53 5.65
CA LEU A 89 -4.28 1.65 4.68
C LEU A 89 -4.75 0.29 4.17
N PHE A 90 -3.84 -0.66 3.96
CA PHE A 90 -4.22 -2.02 3.57
C PHE A 90 -5.00 -2.73 4.68
N ALA A 91 -4.53 -2.65 5.93
CA ALA A 91 -5.26 -3.19 7.08
C ALA A 91 -6.61 -2.51 7.26
N ALA A 92 -6.68 -1.18 7.10
CA ALA A 92 -7.94 -0.45 7.19
C ALA A 92 -8.93 -0.85 6.08
N ALA A 93 -8.46 -1.09 4.86
CA ALA A 93 -9.32 -1.48 3.76
C ALA A 93 -10.01 -2.84 4.03
N THR A 94 -9.27 -3.84 4.49
CA THR A 94 -9.82 -5.16 4.81
C THR A 94 -10.75 -5.12 6.02
N ILE A 95 -10.36 -4.40 7.09
CA ILE A 95 -11.17 -4.19 8.29
C ILE A 95 -12.46 -3.43 7.96
N ALA A 96 -12.36 -2.31 7.21
CA ALA A 96 -13.50 -1.49 6.86
C ALA A 96 -14.48 -2.25 5.93
N GLY A 97 -13.96 -3.08 5.02
CA GLY A 97 -14.78 -3.95 4.18
C GLY A 97 -15.63 -4.91 5.02
N ALA A 98 -15.04 -5.58 6.00
CA ALA A 98 -15.74 -6.47 6.93
C ALA A 98 -16.79 -5.70 7.79
N GLN A 99 -16.40 -4.53 8.32
CA GLN A 99 -17.30 -3.65 9.08
C GLN A 99 -18.49 -3.17 8.23
N ALA A 100 -18.24 -2.79 6.98
CA ALA A 100 -19.29 -2.38 6.05
C ALA A 100 -20.25 -3.53 5.71
N ALA A 101 -19.77 -4.75 5.66
CA ALA A 101 -20.60 -5.95 5.52
C ALA A 101 -21.33 -6.35 6.81
N GLY A 102 -20.98 -5.78 7.96
CA GLY A 102 -21.53 -6.16 9.26
C GLY A 102 -20.95 -7.47 9.82
N ALA A 103 -19.78 -7.88 9.33
CA ALA A 103 -19.03 -9.03 9.79
C ALA A 103 -18.05 -8.66 10.91
N ASP A 104 -17.58 -9.66 11.67
CA ASP A 104 -16.44 -9.47 12.56
C ASP A 104 -15.21 -9.08 11.74
N SER A 105 -14.62 -7.95 12.08
CA SER A 105 -13.48 -7.39 11.35
C SER A 105 -12.11 -7.81 11.90
N ALA A 106 -12.06 -8.39 13.09
CA ALA A 106 -10.80 -8.76 13.74
C ALA A 106 -9.97 -9.77 12.90
N PRO A 107 -10.55 -10.83 12.31
CA PRO A 107 -9.80 -11.77 11.50
C PRO A 107 -9.24 -11.18 10.19
N TRP A 108 -9.77 -10.05 9.72
CA TRP A 108 -9.38 -9.44 8.44
C TRP A 108 -8.12 -8.58 8.52
N ARG A 109 -7.67 -8.26 9.74
CA ARG A 109 -6.47 -7.43 9.95
C ARG A 109 -5.23 -8.04 9.34
N ALA A 110 -4.96 -9.31 9.62
CA ALA A 110 -3.75 -10.01 9.16
C ALA A 110 -3.65 -10.03 7.63
N LEU A 111 -4.77 -10.25 6.91
CA LEU A 111 -4.81 -10.15 5.46
C LEU A 111 -4.32 -8.78 4.97
N GLY A 112 -4.82 -7.70 5.55
CA GLY A 112 -4.41 -6.35 5.17
C GLY A 112 -2.95 -6.05 5.48
N GLU A 113 -2.45 -6.49 6.62
CA GLU A 113 -1.05 -6.31 7.02
C GLU A 113 -0.09 -7.02 6.06
N TRP A 114 -0.34 -8.31 5.73
CA TRP A 114 0.47 -9.06 4.75
C TRP A 114 0.41 -8.45 3.34
N LEU A 115 -0.77 -8.01 2.90
CA LEU A 115 -0.91 -7.34 1.61
C LEU A 115 -0.16 -6.00 1.56
N GLY A 116 -0.17 -5.25 2.65
CA GLY A 116 0.56 -3.98 2.74
C GLY A 116 2.07 -4.17 2.66
N GLU A 117 2.60 -5.18 3.36
CA GLU A 117 4.01 -5.54 3.31
C GLU A 117 4.40 -6.06 1.92
N ALA A 118 3.59 -6.96 1.34
CA ALA A 118 3.81 -7.46 -0.02
C ALA A 118 3.81 -6.32 -1.06
N TYR A 119 2.91 -5.35 -0.92
CA TYR A 119 2.86 -4.19 -1.81
C TYR A 119 4.15 -3.35 -1.72
N GLN A 120 4.67 -3.13 -0.51
CA GLN A 120 5.92 -2.40 -0.32
C GLN A 120 7.09 -3.14 -0.97
N VAL A 121 7.23 -4.43 -0.71
CA VAL A 121 8.28 -5.25 -1.34
C VAL A 121 8.18 -5.25 -2.87
N ALA A 122 6.95 -5.29 -3.41
CA ALA A 122 6.74 -5.19 -4.85
C ALA A 122 7.13 -3.80 -5.40
N ASP A 123 6.90 -2.72 -4.68
CA ASP A 123 7.33 -1.36 -5.08
C ASP A 123 8.86 -1.28 -5.10
N ASP A 124 9.53 -1.84 -4.08
CA ASP A 124 10.99 -1.91 -3.98
C ASP A 124 11.61 -2.74 -5.14
N ILE A 125 11.02 -3.90 -5.48
CA ILE A 125 11.44 -4.71 -6.63
C ILE A 125 11.31 -3.92 -7.93
N ARG A 126 10.17 -3.25 -8.12
CA ARG A 126 9.88 -2.48 -9.34
C ARG A 126 10.76 -1.24 -9.48
N ASP A 127 11.15 -0.62 -8.37
CA ASP A 127 12.08 0.52 -8.40
C ASP A 127 13.46 0.12 -8.96
N VAL A 128 13.88 -1.13 -8.76
CA VAL A 128 15.16 -1.65 -9.26
C VAL A 128 15.04 -2.31 -10.64
N ALA A 129 13.95 -3.06 -10.88
CA ALA A 129 13.83 -3.95 -12.05
C ALA A 129 13.02 -3.36 -13.21
N SER A 130 12.29 -2.24 -13.02
CA SER A 130 11.43 -1.69 -14.07
C SER A 130 12.10 -0.56 -14.85
N ASP A 131 11.76 -0.46 -16.15
CA ASP A 131 12.05 0.72 -16.93
C ASP A 131 11.21 1.92 -16.46
N PRO A 132 11.77 3.14 -16.33
CA PRO A 132 11.06 4.34 -15.90
C PRO A 132 9.78 4.65 -16.70
N LEU A 133 9.77 4.34 -17.99
CA LEU A 133 8.59 4.56 -18.85
C LEU A 133 7.44 3.62 -18.48
N SER A 134 7.74 2.35 -18.18
CA SER A 134 6.73 1.37 -17.77
C SER A 134 6.24 1.58 -16.35
N LEU A 135 7.10 2.09 -15.47
CA LEU A 135 6.76 2.39 -14.07
C LEU A 135 5.92 3.69 -13.93
N GLY A 136 6.06 4.62 -14.87
CA GLY A 136 5.40 5.93 -14.84
C GLY A 136 5.89 6.85 -13.72
N LYS A 137 7.07 6.57 -13.13
CA LYS A 137 7.82 7.38 -12.17
C LYS A 137 9.32 7.14 -12.38
N PRO A 138 10.21 8.05 -11.91
CA PRO A 138 11.65 7.79 -11.88
C PRO A 138 11.97 6.51 -11.09
N THR A 139 12.94 5.73 -11.56
CA THR A 139 13.49 4.54 -10.89
C THR A 139 14.76 4.88 -10.11
N GLY A 140 15.15 4.00 -9.16
CA GLY A 140 16.35 4.20 -8.35
C GLY A 140 16.20 5.28 -7.27
N GLN A 141 14.99 5.70 -6.96
CA GLN A 141 14.73 6.74 -5.96
C GLN A 141 15.11 6.28 -4.56
N ASP A 142 14.91 5.01 -4.23
CA ASP A 142 15.26 4.46 -2.92
C ASP A 142 16.77 4.48 -2.70
N VAL A 143 17.56 4.25 -3.76
CA VAL A 143 19.02 4.38 -3.71
C VAL A 143 19.44 5.86 -3.56
N ALA A 144 18.86 6.75 -4.37
CA ALA A 144 19.19 8.17 -4.36
C ALA A 144 18.85 8.85 -3.03
N LEU A 145 17.78 8.42 -2.37
CA LEU A 145 17.31 8.95 -1.09
C LEU A 145 17.77 8.15 0.13
N CYS A 146 18.69 7.18 -0.07
CA CYS A 146 19.18 6.28 0.99
C CYS A 146 18.06 5.57 1.77
N ARG A 147 16.92 5.30 1.14
CA ARG A 147 15.79 4.59 1.75
C ARG A 147 16.15 3.11 1.90
N PRO A 148 15.80 2.51 3.02
CA PRO A 148 15.87 1.06 3.15
C PRO A 148 14.87 0.40 2.19
N SER A 149 15.28 -0.66 1.49
CA SER A 149 14.40 -1.42 0.63
C SER A 149 14.72 -2.92 0.70
N ALA A 150 13.68 -3.76 0.52
CA ALA A 150 13.84 -5.22 0.51
C ALA A 150 14.80 -5.68 -0.61
N ALA A 151 14.74 -5.05 -1.78
CA ALA A 151 15.63 -5.36 -2.89
C ALA A 151 17.10 -5.04 -2.57
N ARG A 152 17.35 -4.02 -1.75
CA ARG A 152 18.69 -3.64 -1.31
C ARG A 152 19.23 -4.55 -0.22
N GLU A 153 18.38 -4.94 0.73
CA GLU A 153 18.77 -5.76 1.89
C GLU A 153 18.94 -7.24 1.54
N LEU A 154 18.03 -7.77 0.70
CA LEU A 154 17.95 -9.20 0.38
C LEU A 154 18.52 -9.55 -1.00
N GLY A 155 18.88 -8.54 -1.80
CA GLY A 155 19.07 -8.69 -3.23
C GLY A 155 17.74 -8.89 -3.95
N LEU A 156 17.75 -8.77 -5.29
CA LEU A 156 16.51 -8.81 -6.07
C LEU A 156 15.83 -10.19 -6.03
N GLU A 157 16.60 -11.27 -6.12
CA GLU A 157 16.09 -12.65 -5.99
C GLU A 157 15.50 -12.90 -4.59
N GLY A 158 16.21 -12.49 -3.52
CA GLY A 158 15.74 -12.61 -2.15
C GLY A 158 14.45 -11.81 -1.90
N ALA A 159 14.33 -10.63 -2.50
CA ALA A 159 13.12 -9.81 -2.42
C ALA A 159 11.93 -10.46 -3.13
N ILE A 160 12.14 -11.09 -4.28
CA ILE A 160 11.08 -11.85 -4.99
C ILE A 160 10.61 -13.03 -4.14
N HIS A 161 11.52 -13.82 -3.59
CA HIS A 161 11.16 -14.92 -2.69
C HIS A 161 10.45 -14.43 -1.41
N HIS A 162 10.83 -13.26 -0.90
CA HIS A 162 10.13 -12.67 0.24
C HIS A 162 8.72 -12.22 -0.13
N PHE A 163 8.55 -11.58 -1.29
CA PHE A 163 7.25 -11.22 -1.84
C PHE A 163 6.30 -12.42 -1.97
N ASP A 164 6.78 -13.53 -2.55
CA ASP A 164 5.97 -14.74 -2.71
C ASP A 164 5.50 -15.32 -1.37
N ARG A 165 6.37 -15.30 -0.34
CA ARG A 165 6.00 -15.73 1.01
C ARG A 165 4.92 -14.83 1.63
N LEU A 166 5.02 -13.51 1.44
CA LEU A 166 4.03 -12.56 1.93
C LEU A 166 2.68 -12.74 1.25
N VAL A 167 2.67 -12.99 -0.07
CA VAL A 167 1.45 -13.29 -0.83
C VAL A 167 0.82 -14.60 -0.36
N ALA A 168 1.61 -15.63 -0.11
CA ALA A 168 1.13 -16.89 0.45
C ALA A 168 0.49 -16.70 1.84
N ALA A 169 1.17 -15.97 2.73
CA ALA A 169 0.66 -15.63 4.06
C ALA A 169 -0.65 -14.81 4.00
N ALA A 170 -0.75 -13.86 3.06
CA ALA A 170 -1.97 -13.09 2.83
C ALA A 170 -3.14 -14.00 2.40
N ILE A 171 -2.88 -14.96 1.50
CA ILE A 171 -3.89 -15.91 1.02
C ILE A 171 -4.38 -16.83 2.15
N GLU A 172 -3.47 -17.28 3.01
CA GLU A 172 -3.80 -18.11 4.17
C GLU A 172 -4.58 -17.32 5.24
N ALA A 173 -4.28 -16.04 5.39
CA ALA A 173 -4.96 -15.16 6.33
C ALA A 173 -6.39 -14.77 5.92
N ILE A 174 -6.88 -15.16 4.72
CA ILE A 174 -8.26 -14.89 4.30
C ILE A 174 -9.22 -15.72 5.17
N PRO A 175 -10.08 -15.05 5.97
CA PRO A 175 -11.01 -15.75 6.84
C PRO A 175 -12.01 -16.60 6.04
N PRO A 176 -12.57 -17.67 6.64
CA PRO A 176 -13.66 -18.43 6.04
C PRO A 176 -14.86 -17.53 5.74
N CYS A 177 -15.20 -17.37 4.46
CA CYS A 177 -16.37 -16.60 4.02
C CYS A 177 -16.84 -17.10 2.64
N PRO A 178 -18.07 -16.79 2.21
CA PRO A 178 -18.59 -17.23 0.92
C PRO A 178 -17.73 -16.79 -0.28
N GLY A 179 -17.05 -15.65 -0.18
CA GLY A 179 -16.18 -15.11 -1.24
C GLY A 179 -14.70 -15.51 -1.12
N ALA A 180 -14.32 -16.41 -0.21
CA ALA A 180 -12.91 -16.73 0.06
C ALA A 180 -12.15 -17.25 -1.18
N VAL A 181 -12.81 -18.05 -2.02
CA VAL A 181 -12.20 -18.59 -3.25
C VAL A 181 -11.88 -17.46 -4.24
N GLN A 182 -12.84 -16.57 -4.48
CA GLN A 182 -12.70 -15.44 -5.36
C GLN A 182 -11.63 -14.45 -4.84
N MET A 183 -11.60 -14.24 -3.54
CA MET A 183 -10.61 -13.36 -2.92
C MET A 183 -9.20 -13.91 -3.03
N ARG A 184 -9.00 -15.22 -2.83
CA ARG A 184 -7.70 -15.87 -3.08
C ARG A 184 -7.24 -15.72 -4.53
N ALA A 185 -8.17 -15.89 -5.47
CA ALA A 185 -7.89 -15.71 -6.89
C ALA A 185 -7.51 -14.24 -7.21
N LEU A 186 -8.22 -13.28 -6.62
CA LEU A 186 -7.92 -11.85 -6.77
C LEU A 186 -6.54 -11.49 -6.22
N VAL A 187 -6.19 -11.97 -5.04
CA VAL A 187 -4.87 -11.71 -4.44
C VAL A 187 -3.75 -12.25 -5.33
N ARG A 188 -3.89 -13.48 -5.87
CA ARG A 188 -2.91 -14.03 -6.81
C ARG A 188 -2.79 -13.21 -8.09
N PHE A 189 -3.92 -12.82 -8.66
CA PHE A 189 -3.95 -12.00 -9.88
C PHE A 189 -3.26 -10.64 -9.67
N GLU A 190 -3.56 -9.96 -8.57
CA GLU A 190 -2.92 -8.68 -8.26
C GLU A 190 -1.43 -8.84 -7.94
N ALA A 191 -1.03 -9.91 -7.26
CA ALA A 191 0.37 -10.22 -7.01
C ALA A 191 1.16 -10.40 -8.32
N GLU A 192 0.62 -11.18 -9.27
CA GLU A 192 1.23 -11.38 -10.58
C GLU A 192 1.28 -10.09 -11.42
N ARG A 193 0.32 -9.19 -11.25
CA ARG A 193 0.33 -7.86 -11.87
C ARG A 193 1.39 -6.93 -11.27
N LEU A 194 1.67 -7.05 -9.97
CA LEU A 194 2.67 -6.24 -9.28
C LEU A 194 4.10 -6.70 -9.59
N VAL A 195 4.34 -8.02 -9.58
CA VAL A 195 5.63 -8.64 -9.90
C VAL A 195 5.37 -9.74 -10.93
N PRO A 196 5.41 -9.43 -12.26
CA PRO A 196 5.19 -10.39 -13.30
C PRO A 196 6.23 -11.52 -13.28
N LYS A 197 5.81 -12.76 -13.52
CA LYS A 197 6.71 -13.93 -13.57
C LYS A 197 7.87 -13.76 -14.54
N ALA A 198 7.63 -13.14 -15.68
CA ALA A 198 8.69 -12.85 -16.66
C ALA A 198 9.81 -11.97 -16.07
N MET A 199 9.46 -11.00 -15.23
CA MET A 199 10.44 -10.18 -14.51
C MET A 199 11.22 -11.03 -13.50
N ALA A 200 10.55 -11.90 -12.75
CA ALA A 200 11.19 -12.78 -11.78
C ALA A 200 12.16 -13.78 -12.45
N GLU A 201 11.76 -14.38 -13.56
CA GLU A 201 12.59 -15.31 -14.35
C GLU A 201 13.81 -14.63 -14.98
N GLU A 202 13.67 -13.40 -15.45
CA GLU A 202 14.78 -12.63 -16.02
C GLU A 202 15.83 -12.29 -14.95
N VAL A 203 15.40 -11.94 -13.76
CA VAL A 203 16.30 -11.69 -12.61
C VAL A 203 17.12 -12.91 -12.25
N VAL A 204 16.50 -14.09 -12.16
CA VAL A 204 17.19 -15.36 -11.85
C VAL A 204 18.19 -15.71 -12.98
N ARG A 205 17.84 -15.45 -14.23
CA ARG A 205 18.72 -15.72 -15.38
C ARG A 205 19.95 -14.81 -15.44
N VAL A 206 19.83 -13.57 -14.98
CA VAL A 206 20.96 -12.61 -14.95
C VAL A 206 21.88 -12.84 -13.76
N ALA A 207 21.37 -13.45 -12.68
CA ALA A 207 22.14 -13.76 -11.47
C ALA A 207 22.90 -15.10 -11.54
N ALA A 208 22.60 -15.97 -12.50
CA ALA A 208 23.23 -17.27 -12.75
C ALA A 208 24.35 -17.18 -13.79
#